data_22009b150260437cd567d138711cf4b1
#
_entry.id   22009b150260437cd567d138711cf4b1
#
_cell.length_a   1.000
_cell.length_b   1.000
_cell.length_c   1.000
_cell.angle_alpha   90.00
_cell.angle_beta   90.00
_cell.angle_gamma   90.00
#
_symmetry.space_group_name_H-M   'P 1'
#
loop_
_entity.id
_entity.type
_entity.pdbx_description
1 polymer ?
#
loop_
_entity_poly.entity_id
_entity_poly.type
_entity_poly.pdbx_seq_one_letter_code
_entity_poly.pdbx_strand_id
1 'polypeptide(L)'
;IVHTHSTWATSWAQAGVDLPAMGTTHADTFYGSVPCARFLTQEEIDRGYEAETGNVIVETFQERGIQPLEIPGVLLQGHGPFTWGKDAQSAVMNAVVLEEVAKMNVVTRQINSYAPELPQRILDKHYLRKHGKDAYYGQK
;
A
#
# COMPACT_ATOMS: atom_id res chain seq x y z
N ILE A 1 -5.88 12.14 3.44
CA ILE A 1 -6.15 10.81 2.88
C ILE A 1 -6.67 10.98 1.46
N VAL A 2 -6.23 10.13 0.57
CA VAL A 2 -6.68 10.02 -0.83
C VAL A 2 -7.27 8.64 -1.02
N HIS A 3 -8.44 8.59 -1.66
CA HIS A 3 -9.08 7.35 -2.11
C HIS A 3 -9.34 7.45 -3.60
N THR A 4 -9.07 6.38 -4.33
CA THR A 4 -9.29 6.28 -5.77
C THR A 4 -9.82 4.89 -6.13
N HIS A 5 -10.32 4.77 -7.37
CA HIS A 5 -10.56 3.48 -8.03
C HIS A 5 -9.60 3.34 -9.22
N SER A 6 -8.32 3.64 -8.99
CA SER A 6 -7.28 3.52 -10.01
C SER A 6 -7.14 2.06 -10.46
N THR A 7 -6.94 1.85 -11.74
CA THR A 7 -7.14 0.54 -12.38
C THR A 7 -6.33 -0.59 -11.76
N TRP A 8 -5.03 -0.38 -11.57
CA TRP A 8 -4.13 -1.45 -11.15
C TRP A 8 -4.22 -1.75 -9.66
N ALA A 9 -4.21 -0.71 -8.82
CA ALA A 9 -4.37 -0.89 -7.38
C ALA A 9 -5.76 -1.45 -7.03
N THR A 10 -6.82 -1.00 -7.71
CA THR A 10 -8.16 -1.57 -7.53
C THR A 10 -8.23 -3.04 -7.97
N SER A 11 -7.51 -3.41 -9.04
CA SER A 11 -7.45 -4.82 -9.45
C SER A 11 -6.82 -5.72 -8.38
N TRP A 12 -5.77 -5.25 -7.69
CA TRP A 12 -5.20 -5.95 -6.53
C TRP A 12 -6.20 -6.03 -5.37
N ALA A 13 -6.91 -4.93 -5.08
CA ALA A 13 -7.97 -4.92 -4.07
C ALA A 13 -9.09 -5.92 -4.40
N GLN A 14 -9.53 -6.00 -5.65
CA GLN A 14 -10.53 -6.97 -6.10
C GLN A 14 -10.02 -8.41 -5.97
N ALA A 15 -8.73 -8.64 -6.22
CA ALA A 15 -8.10 -9.95 -6.04
C ALA A 15 -8.02 -10.37 -4.56
N GLY A 16 -8.14 -9.44 -3.62
CA GLY A 16 -8.14 -9.72 -2.17
C GLY A 16 -6.78 -10.16 -1.64
N VAL A 17 -5.71 -9.69 -2.24
CA VAL A 17 -4.34 -10.05 -1.85
C VAL A 17 -3.50 -8.80 -1.62
N ASP A 18 -2.52 -8.91 -0.72
CA ASP A 18 -1.55 -7.85 -0.47
C ASP A 18 -0.74 -7.55 -1.74
N LEU A 19 -0.33 -6.30 -1.91
CA LEU A 19 0.57 -5.89 -2.98
C LEU A 19 2.02 -6.08 -2.52
N PRO A 20 2.73 -7.10 -3.03
CA PRO A 20 4.08 -7.42 -2.55
C PRO A 20 5.11 -6.38 -2.97
N ALA A 21 6.12 -6.17 -2.14
CA ALA A 21 7.27 -5.32 -2.45
C ALA A 21 8.23 -6.05 -3.41
N MET A 22 8.11 -5.80 -4.72
CA MET A 22 8.90 -6.50 -5.74
C MET A 22 10.06 -5.69 -6.30
N GLY A 23 10.07 -4.37 -6.11
CA GLY A 23 11.09 -3.50 -6.70
C GLY A 23 11.43 -2.28 -5.85
N THR A 24 12.50 -1.60 -6.23
CA THR A 24 13.03 -0.46 -5.47
C THR A 24 12.13 0.78 -5.54
N THR A 25 11.33 0.95 -6.58
CA THR A 25 10.29 1.99 -6.67
C THR A 25 9.27 1.83 -5.53
N HIS A 26 8.85 0.59 -5.25
CA HIS A 26 7.99 0.26 -4.12
C HIS A 26 8.70 0.57 -2.79
N ALA A 27 9.93 0.07 -2.63
CA ALA A 27 10.73 0.22 -1.41
C ALA A 27 11.05 1.67 -1.04
N ASP A 28 11.11 2.56 -2.01
CA ASP A 28 11.33 4.00 -1.77
C ASP A 28 10.14 4.69 -1.07
N THR A 29 8.97 4.06 -1.04
CA THR A 29 7.73 4.65 -0.50
C THR A 29 7.10 3.79 0.59
N PHE A 30 7.06 2.47 0.41
CA PHE A 30 6.42 1.52 1.32
C PHE A 30 7.45 0.55 1.88
N TYR A 31 7.56 0.48 3.20
CA TYR A 31 8.52 -0.39 3.90
C TYR A 31 7.96 -1.80 4.12
N GLY A 32 7.51 -2.41 3.04
CA GLY A 32 6.92 -3.74 3.03
C GLY A 32 5.77 -3.83 2.04
N SER A 33 5.08 -4.97 2.05
CA SER A 33 3.90 -5.18 1.22
C SER A 33 2.76 -4.25 1.67
N VAL A 34 2.04 -3.67 0.71
CA VAL A 34 0.84 -2.87 1.03
C VAL A 34 -0.30 -3.85 1.36
N PRO A 35 -0.88 -3.78 2.57
CA PRO A 35 -1.88 -4.73 3.00
C PRO A 35 -3.19 -4.60 2.25
N CYS A 36 -3.90 -5.72 2.08
CA CYS A 36 -5.28 -5.75 1.65
C CYS A 36 -6.18 -6.02 2.87
N ALA A 37 -6.97 -5.03 3.26
CA ALA A 37 -7.99 -5.17 4.29
C ALA A 37 -9.15 -6.02 3.79
N ARG A 38 -9.80 -6.75 4.69
CA ARG A 38 -10.94 -7.64 4.42
C ARG A 38 -12.17 -6.89 3.89
N PHE A 39 -13.14 -7.63 3.37
CA PHE A 39 -14.48 -7.09 3.14
C PHE A 39 -15.13 -6.63 4.45
N LEU A 40 -16.01 -5.65 4.35
CA LEU A 40 -16.93 -5.30 5.42
C LEU A 40 -17.99 -6.41 5.57
N THR A 41 -18.41 -6.66 6.82
CA THR A 41 -19.57 -7.52 7.10
C THR A 41 -20.89 -6.77 6.84
N GLN A 42 -22.00 -7.49 6.77
CA GLN A 42 -23.32 -6.86 6.60
C GLN A 42 -23.66 -5.94 7.78
N GLU A 43 -23.30 -6.32 9.00
CA GLU A 43 -23.54 -5.52 10.21
C GLU A 43 -22.73 -4.20 10.19
N GLU A 44 -21.51 -4.23 9.67
CA GLU A 44 -20.68 -3.02 9.50
C GLU A 44 -21.27 -2.08 8.45
N ILE A 45 -21.76 -2.64 7.34
CA ILE A 45 -22.43 -1.87 6.28
C ILE A 45 -23.68 -1.19 6.84
N ASP A 46 -24.49 -1.92 7.62
CA ASP A 46 -25.72 -1.42 8.20
C ASP A 46 -25.49 -0.35 9.28
N ARG A 47 -24.36 -0.42 10.00
CA ARG A 47 -23.96 0.59 11.00
C ARG A 47 -23.50 1.91 10.37
N GLY A 48 -22.83 1.85 9.22
CA GLY A 48 -22.34 3.04 8.54
C GLY A 48 -21.12 2.75 7.70
N TYR A 49 -21.34 2.52 6.42
CA TYR A 49 -20.37 2.02 5.46
C TYR A 49 -19.04 2.77 5.45
N GLU A 50 -19.07 4.11 5.43
CA GLU A 50 -17.86 4.93 5.34
C GLU A 50 -17.04 4.88 6.64
N ALA A 51 -17.71 4.95 7.78
CA ALA A 51 -17.07 4.89 9.09
C ALA A 51 -16.45 3.50 9.32
N GLU A 52 -17.19 2.45 9.01
CA GLU A 52 -16.72 1.07 9.16
C GLU A 52 -15.61 0.73 8.16
N THR A 53 -15.62 1.31 6.98
CA THR A 53 -14.45 1.25 6.05
C THR A 53 -13.19 1.73 6.75
N GLY A 54 -13.25 2.88 7.43
CA GLY A 54 -12.12 3.39 8.22
C GLY A 54 -11.71 2.44 9.36
N ASN A 55 -12.68 1.88 10.08
CA ASN A 55 -12.44 0.96 11.19
C ASN A 55 -11.75 -0.33 10.72
N VAL A 56 -12.19 -0.93 9.62
CA VAL A 56 -11.57 -2.14 9.02
C VAL A 56 -10.13 -1.88 8.56
N ILE A 57 -9.84 -0.69 8.04
CA ILE A 57 -8.48 -0.30 7.70
C ILE A 57 -7.60 -0.21 8.96
N VAL A 58 -8.09 0.46 10.01
CA VAL A 58 -7.37 0.60 11.29
C VAL A 58 -7.13 -0.78 11.93
N GLU A 59 -8.15 -1.63 11.98
CA GLU A 59 -8.09 -3.01 12.45
C GLU A 59 -6.97 -3.79 11.74
N THR A 60 -6.92 -3.72 10.40
CA THR A 60 -5.89 -4.40 9.59
C THR A 60 -4.48 -4.01 9.99
N PHE A 61 -4.22 -2.73 10.22
CA PHE A 61 -2.91 -2.25 10.65
C PHE A 61 -2.55 -2.69 12.07
N GLN A 62 -3.51 -2.63 12.99
CA GLN A 62 -3.33 -3.04 14.39
C GLN A 62 -3.06 -4.55 14.50
N GLU A 63 -3.88 -5.38 13.86
CA GLU A 63 -3.75 -6.84 13.92
C GLU A 63 -2.44 -7.34 13.30
N ARG A 64 -1.99 -6.68 12.22
CA ARG A 64 -0.75 -7.05 11.54
C ARG A 64 0.50 -6.37 12.12
N GLY A 65 0.35 -5.48 13.08
CA GLY A 65 1.47 -4.71 13.65
C GLY A 65 2.16 -3.79 12.65
N ILE A 66 1.43 -3.31 11.64
CA ILE A 66 1.98 -2.45 10.57
C ILE A 66 1.99 -0.99 11.05
N GLN A 67 3.11 -0.30 10.83
CA GLN A 67 3.22 1.11 11.14
C GLN A 67 2.66 1.96 9.98
N PRO A 68 1.61 2.78 10.22
CA PRO A 68 0.96 3.53 9.13
C PRO A 68 1.86 4.56 8.42
N LEU A 69 2.91 5.02 9.10
CA LEU A 69 3.87 5.95 8.50
C LEU A 69 4.93 5.25 7.65
N GLU A 70 5.15 3.95 7.86
CA GLU A 70 6.06 3.14 7.07
C GLU A 70 5.40 2.55 5.83
N ILE A 71 4.09 2.28 5.91
CA ILE A 71 3.27 1.83 4.78
C ILE A 71 2.07 2.77 4.66
N PRO A 72 2.23 3.94 4.02
CA PRO A 72 1.19 4.96 3.94
C PRO A 72 0.14 4.65 2.85
N GLY A 73 -0.37 3.41 2.85
CA GLY A 73 -1.37 2.94 1.91
C GLY A 73 -1.97 1.60 2.30
N VAL A 74 -3.16 1.31 1.80
CA VAL A 74 -3.92 0.08 2.01
C VAL A 74 -4.82 -0.19 0.82
N LEU A 75 -5.06 -1.44 0.54
CA LEU A 75 -6.13 -1.88 -0.36
C LEU A 75 -7.32 -2.31 0.49
N LEU A 76 -8.53 -1.94 0.11
CA LEU A 76 -9.75 -2.51 0.70
C LEU A 76 -10.34 -3.52 -0.28
N GLN A 77 -10.52 -4.75 0.17
CA GLN A 77 -10.98 -5.84 -0.69
C GLN A 77 -12.30 -5.51 -1.40
N GLY A 78 -12.31 -5.70 -2.72
CA GLY A 78 -13.46 -5.42 -3.57
C GLY A 78 -13.77 -3.94 -3.80
N HIS A 79 -12.95 -3.01 -3.26
CA HIS A 79 -13.22 -1.57 -3.34
C HIS A 79 -12.09 -0.83 -4.07
N GLY A 80 -10.97 -0.61 -3.40
CA GLY A 80 -9.85 0.13 -4.00
C GLY A 80 -8.82 0.58 -2.97
N PRO A 81 -7.83 1.38 -3.40
CA PRO A 81 -6.75 1.87 -2.55
C PRO A 81 -7.15 3.10 -1.75
N PHE A 82 -6.57 3.19 -0.55
CA PHE A 82 -6.49 4.41 0.27
C PHE A 82 -5.02 4.71 0.54
N THR A 83 -4.64 5.98 0.46
CA THR A 83 -3.29 6.42 0.78
C THR A 83 -3.33 7.68 1.64
N TRP A 84 -2.26 7.92 2.38
CA TRP A 84 -2.10 9.10 3.23
C TRP A 84 -0.66 9.59 3.19
N GLY A 85 -0.41 10.70 3.83
CA GLY A 85 0.89 11.34 3.95
C GLY A 85 0.83 12.48 4.95
N LYS A 86 1.96 13.14 5.17
CA LYS A 86 2.05 14.30 6.07
C LYS A 86 1.21 15.50 5.61
N ASP A 87 0.93 15.56 4.31
CA ASP A 87 0.12 16.60 3.65
C ASP A 87 -0.62 16.02 2.45
N ALA A 88 -1.47 16.83 1.80
CA ALA A 88 -2.26 16.42 0.65
C ALA A 88 -1.38 16.01 -0.54
N GLN A 89 -0.29 16.71 -0.78
CA GLN A 89 0.63 16.41 -1.88
C GLN A 89 1.30 15.05 -1.69
N SER A 90 1.78 14.75 -0.48
CA SER A 90 2.36 13.45 -0.13
C SER A 90 1.35 12.31 -0.30
N ALA A 91 0.09 12.54 0.15
CA ALA A 91 -0.95 11.52 0.03
C ALA A 91 -1.27 11.22 -1.45
N VAL A 92 -1.34 12.23 -2.31
CA VAL A 92 -1.53 12.06 -3.76
C VAL A 92 -0.33 11.38 -4.39
N MET A 93 0.90 11.77 -4.03
CA MET A 93 2.10 11.13 -4.56
C MET A 93 2.14 9.63 -4.19
N ASN A 94 1.79 9.29 -2.97
CA ASN A 94 1.70 7.89 -2.53
C ASN A 94 0.65 7.11 -3.34
N ALA A 95 -0.48 7.74 -3.71
CA ALA A 95 -1.48 7.12 -4.57
C ALA A 95 -0.94 6.85 -5.99
N VAL A 96 -0.20 7.80 -6.57
CA VAL A 96 0.45 7.63 -7.88
C VAL A 96 1.48 6.51 -7.83
N VAL A 97 2.33 6.47 -6.80
CA VAL A 97 3.32 5.40 -6.65
C VAL A 97 2.64 4.05 -6.46
N LEU A 98 1.56 3.98 -5.65
CA LEU A 98 0.81 2.75 -5.41
C LEU A 98 0.24 2.18 -6.72
N GLU A 99 -0.36 3.02 -7.56
CA GLU A 99 -0.90 2.61 -8.86
C GLU A 99 0.20 2.10 -9.78
N GLU A 100 1.34 2.79 -9.87
CA GLU A 100 2.45 2.37 -10.75
C GLU A 100 3.11 1.07 -10.29
N VAL A 101 3.35 0.89 -8.99
CA VAL A 101 3.93 -0.37 -8.49
C VAL A 101 2.94 -1.53 -8.60
N ALA A 102 1.64 -1.27 -8.45
CA ALA A 102 0.59 -2.27 -8.70
C ALA A 102 0.64 -2.77 -10.14
N LYS A 103 0.75 -1.86 -11.10
CA LYS A 103 0.93 -2.18 -12.53
C LYS A 103 2.22 -2.98 -12.76
N MET A 104 3.36 -2.49 -12.25
CA MET A 104 4.65 -3.17 -12.39
C MET A 104 4.58 -4.61 -11.89
N ASN A 105 3.94 -4.84 -10.76
CA ASN A 105 3.83 -6.17 -10.17
C ASN A 105 3.00 -7.13 -11.05
N VAL A 106 1.90 -6.67 -11.65
CA VAL A 106 1.12 -7.48 -12.60
C VAL A 106 1.99 -7.86 -13.79
N VAL A 107 2.65 -6.89 -14.42
CA VAL A 107 3.53 -7.14 -15.57
C VAL A 107 4.69 -8.06 -15.18
N THR A 108 5.31 -7.86 -14.03
CA THR A 108 6.37 -8.74 -13.52
C THR A 108 5.90 -10.19 -13.40
N ARG A 109 4.69 -10.40 -12.85
CA ARG A 109 4.12 -11.76 -12.70
C ARG A 109 3.71 -12.37 -14.05
N GLN A 110 3.38 -11.57 -15.04
CA GLN A 110 3.14 -12.04 -16.41
C GLN A 110 4.44 -12.48 -17.08
N ILE A 111 5.55 -11.77 -16.85
CA ILE A 111 6.87 -12.13 -17.39
C ILE A 111 7.44 -13.36 -16.66
N ASN A 112 7.33 -13.39 -15.33
CA ASN A 112 7.78 -14.49 -14.49
C ASN A 112 6.82 -14.63 -13.29
N SER A 113 5.96 -15.65 -13.33
CA SER A 113 4.99 -15.93 -12.27
C SER A 113 5.63 -16.28 -10.92
N TYR A 114 6.89 -16.70 -10.92
CA TYR A 114 7.68 -17.06 -9.73
C TYR A 114 8.64 -15.94 -9.30
N ALA A 115 8.55 -14.74 -9.87
CA ALA A 115 9.40 -13.62 -9.47
C ALA A 115 9.34 -13.40 -7.96
N PRO A 116 10.48 -13.37 -7.25
CA PRO A 116 10.51 -13.21 -5.79
C PRO A 116 10.19 -11.78 -5.38
N GLU A 117 9.81 -11.61 -4.13
CA GLU A 117 9.78 -10.30 -3.50
C GLU A 117 11.20 -9.74 -3.32
N LEU A 118 11.29 -8.45 -3.11
CA LEU A 118 12.55 -7.76 -2.90
C LEU A 118 13.21 -8.27 -1.61
N PRO A 119 14.50 -8.67 -1.64
CA PRO A 119 15.20 -9.06 -0.42
C PRO A 119 15.22 -7.94 0.63
N GLN A 120 15.00 -8.28 1.91
CA GLN A 120 14.90 -7.31 3.01
C GLN A 120 16.06 -6.30 3.03
N ARG A 121 17.31 -6.75 2.81
CA ARG A 121 18.48 -5.86 2.77
C ARG A 121 18.39 -4.75 1.70
N ILE A 122 17.67 -5.00 0.59
CA ILE A 122 17.48 -4.00 -0.47
C ILE A 122 16.31 -3.10 -0.10
N LEU A 123 15.23 -3.66 0.43
CA LEU A 123 14.10 -2.89 0.98
C LEU A 123 14.59 -1.88 2.04
N ASP A 124 15.38 -2.35 3.01
CA ASP A 124 15.97 -1.51 4.07
C ASP A 124 16.83 -0.39 3.45
N LYS A 125 17.72 -0.75 2.53
CA LYS A 125 18.61 0.24 1.89
C LYS A 125 17.84 1.35 1.21
N HIS A 126 16.79 1.01 0.45
CA HIS A 126 16.00 1.99 -0.30
C HIS A 126 15.10 2.82 0.59
N TYR A 127 14.39 2.19 1.52
CA TYR A 127 13.50 2.91 2.42
C TYR A 127 14.28 3.84 3.37
N LEU A 128 15.28 3.32 4.06
CA LEU A 128 15.99 4.07 5.11
C LEU A 128 16.82 5.23 4.57
N ARG A 129 17.33 5.17 3.32
CA ARG A 129 18.03 6.31 2.71
C ARG A 129 17.14 7.54 2.51
N LYS A 130 15.79 7.35 2.45
CA LYS A 130 14.80 8.41 2.28
C LYS A 130 14.09 8.78 3.59
N HIS A 131 13.77 7.79 4.41
CA HIS A 131 12.90 7.91 5.57
C HIS A 131 13.60 7.61 6.90
N GLY A 132 14.80 7.06 6.86
CA GLY A 132 15.56 6.69 8.04
C GLY A 132 16.14 7.89 8.79
N LYS A 133 16.63 7.63 10.01
CA LYS A 133 17.24 8.63 10.90
C LYS A 133 18.39 9.41 10.20
N ASP A 134 19.15 8.73 9.33
CA ASP A 134 20.28 9.27 8.59
C ASP A 134 19.95 9.40 7.10
N ALA A 135 18.72 9.79 6.77
CA ALA A 135 18.27 9.93 5.39
C ALA A 135 19.10 10.96 4.63
N TYR A 136 19.53 10.60 3.42
CA TYR A 136 20.42 11.44 2.57
C TYR A 136 19.93 11.57 1.12
N TYR A 137 18.89 10.83 0.74
CA TYR A 137 18.38 10.78 -0.62
C TYR A 137 16.96 11.34 -0.70
N GLY A 138 16.73 12.27 -1.65
CA GLY A 138 15.39 12.85 -1.85
C GLY A 138 14.95 13.83 -0.76
N GLN A 139 15.90 14.45 -0.03
CA GLN A 139 15.63 15.38 1.08
C GLN A 139 15.47 16.85 0.65
N LYS A 140 15.50 17.16 -0.66
CA LYS A 140 15.36 18.52 -1.21
C LYS A 140 13.99 18.72 -1.80
#